data_9ae4a4bc5d41555d20893495fd8b15ee
#
_entry.id   9ae4a4bc5d41555d20893495fd8b15ee
#
_cell.length_a   1.000
_cell.length_b   1.000
_cell.length_c   1.000
_cell.angle_alpha   90.00
_cell.angle_beta   90.00
_cell.angle_gamma   90.00
#
_symmetry.space_group_name_H-M   'P 1'
#
loop_
_entity.id
_entity.type
_entity.pdbx_description
1 polymer ?
#
loop_
_entity_poly.entity_id
_entity_poly.type
_entity_poly.pdbx_seq_one_letter_code
_entity_poly.pdbx_strand_id
1 'polypeptide(L)'
;VIAMEQALAPAAVGVDIGCGVNAVRTDLFLEDLDDRDLKALRKAFENSIPVGNGPGGAHKDGSVTRFDNFNTDSTRNFLNSIVNIQTDLTQTKKNGDVFASDSDIRNLAMKQVGTLGGGNHFIELCTDETGRIWITLHSGSRNIGKTLAEKHIDIARKDPRNADLPAHL
;
A
#
# COMPACT_ATOMS: atom_id res chain seq x y z
N VAL A 1 -1.51 -7.07 -19.45
CA VAL A 1 -2.93 -6.96 -19.85
C VAL A 1 -3.35 -8.29 -20.43
N ILE A 2 -4.47 -8.81 -19.95
CA ILE A 2 -5.08 -10.04 -20.47
C ILE A 2 -6.32 -9.61 -21.25
N ALA A 3 -6.37 -9.93 -22.53
CA ALA A 3 -7.55 -9.69 -23.37
C ALA A 3 -8.56 -10.82 -23.13
N MET A 4 -9.81 -10.42 -22.86
CA MET A 4 -10.91 -11.37 -22.64
C MET A 4 -12.09 -10.93 -23.52
N GLU A 5 -12.79 -11.90 -24.09
CA GLU A 5 -13.97 -11.64 -24.88
C GLU A 5 -15.19 -11.59 -23.95
N GLN A 6 -15.89 -10.45 -23.94
CA GLN A 6 -17.14 -10.23 -23.20
C GLN A 6 -17.08 -10.51 -21.67
N ALA A 7 -15.89 -10.48 -21.07
CA ALA A 7 -15.70 -10.75 -19.65
C ALA A 7 -14.76 -9.72 -19.01
N LEU A 8 -14.93 -9.50 -17.70
CA LEU A 8 -14.05 -8.66 -16.87
C LEU A 8 -13.61 -9.46 -15.66
N ALA A 9 -12.30 -9.59 -15.46
CA ALA A 9 -11.72 -10.22 -14.29
C ALA A 9 -10.88 -9.20 -13.48
N PRO A 10 -11.50 -8.42 -12.58
CA PRO A 10 -10.78 -7.43 -11.77
C PRO A 10 -9.65 -8.04 -10.93
N ALA A 11 -9.78 -9.29 -10.51
CA ALA A 11 -8.75 -10.02 -9.78
C ALA A 11 -7.43 -10.16 -10.57
N ALA A 12 -7.49 -10.12 -11.90
CA ALA A 12 -6.30 -10.19 -12.76
C ALA A 12 -5.42 -8.91 -12.69
N VAL A 13 -5.95 -7.81 -12.16
CA VAL A 13 -5.17 -6.58 -11.92
C VAL A 13 -4.32 -6.69 -10.67
N GLY A 14 -4.76 -7.52 -9.71
CA GLY A 14 -4.11 -7.72 -8.40
C GLY A 14 -5.05 -7.39 -7.24
N VAL A 15 -4.71 -7.91 -6.08
CA VAL A 15 -5.53 -7.75 -4.86
C VAL A 15 -5.27 -6.39 -4.19
N ASP A 16 -4.04 -5.88 -4.22
CA ASP A 16 -3.71 -4.52 -3.75
C ASP A 16 -3.36 -3.64 -4.95
N ILE A 17 -4.37 -3.04 -5.56
CA ILE A 17 -4.22 -2.18 -6.74
C ILE A 17 -3.52 -0.85 -6.45
N GLY A 18 -3.25 -0.55 -5.19
CA GLY A 18 -2.56 0.68 -4.76
C GLY A 18 -1.09 0.46 -4.41
N CYS A 19 -0.51 -0.70 -4.69
CA CYS A 19 0.92 -0.92 -4.52
C CYS A 19 1.74 -0.15 -5.55
N GLY A 20 2.89 0.36 -5.10
CA GLY A 20 3.84 1.06 -5.95
C GLY A 20 5.28 0.75 -5.58
N VAL A 21 6.16 0.91 -6.55
CA VAL A 21 7.61 0.78 -6.38
C VAL A 21 8.27 2.12 -6.63
N ASN A 22 9.20 2.47 -5.77
CA ASN A 22 10.05 3.63 -5.93
C ASN A 22 11.52 3.20 -5.76
N ALA A 23 12.41 3.78 -6.55
CA ALA A 23 13.84 3.53 -6.46
C ALA A 23 14.59 4.86 -6.41
N VAL A 24 15.49 4.99 -5.44
CA VAL A 24 16.34 6.16 -5.26
C VAL A 24 17.77 5.77 -5.49
N ARG A 25 18.42 6.40 -6.47
CA ARG A 25 19.85 6.25 -6.71
C ARG A 25 20.63 7.02 -5.65
N THR A 26 21.60 6.36 -5.04
CA THR A 26 22.53 7.00 -4.12
C THR A 26 23.85 7.36 -4.80
N ASP A 27 24.72 8.07 -4.10
CA ASP A 27 26.09 8.32 -4.55
C ASP A 27 27.09 7.26 -4.02
N LEU A 28 26.59 6.24 -3.30
CA LEU A 28 27.40 5.14 -2.75
C LEU A 28 27.56 4.02 -3.76
N PHE A 29 28.68 3.31 -3.64
CA PHE A 29 28.98 2.08 -4.36
C PHE A 29 29.10 0.91 -3.38
N LEU A 30 29.00 -0.32 -3.90
CA LEU A 30 29.08 -1.52 -3.07
C LEU A 30 30.41 -1.60 -2.31
N GLU A 31 31.50 -1.12 -2.90
CA GLU A 31 32.84 -1.06 -2.29
C GLU A 31 32.94 -0.07 -1.12
N ASP A 32 32.01 0.88 -1.02
CA ASP A 32 31.95 1.85 0.08
C ASP A 32 31.34 1.26 1.36
N LEU A 33 30.72 0.06 1.30
CA LEU A 33 29.97 -0.54 2.39
C LEU A 33 30.58 -1.87 2.84
N ASP A 34 30.78 -2.00 4.13
CA ASP A 34 31.12 -3.28 4.77
C ASP A 34 29.91 -3.91 5.47
N ASP A 35 30.08 -5.13 6.01
CA ASP A 35 29.04 -5.84 6.74
C ASP A 35 28.52 -5.10 7.99
N ARG A 36 29.33 -4.23 8.58
CA ARG A 36 28.93 -3.41 9.74
C ARG A 36 28.03 -2.27 9.29
N ASP A 37 28.35 -1.66 8.15
CA ASP A 37 27.54 -0.59 7.54
C ASP A 37 26.17 -1.12 7.13
N LEU A 38 26.11 -2.29 6.50
CA LEU A 38 24.86 -2.93 6.11
C LEU A 38 23.97 -3.23 7.34
N LYS A 39 24.56 -3.73 8.43
CA LYS A 39 23.85 -3.97 9.70
C LYS A 39 23.37 -2.67 10.33
N ALA A 40 24.19 -1.62 10.31
CA ALA A 40 23.84 -0.30 10.82
C ALA A 40 22.70 0.34 10.02
N LEU A 41 22.75 0.28 8.70
CA LEU A 41 21.69 0.76 7.80
C LEU A 41 20.37 0.02 8.03
N ARG A 42 20.41 -1.31 8.11
CA ARG A 42 19.22 -2.12 8.44
C ARG A 42 18.59 -1.66 9.77
N LYS A 43 19.39 -1.51 10.81
CA LYS A 43 18.91 -1.05 12.11
C LYS A 43 18.36 0.38 12.05
N ALA A 44 18.97 1.24 11.26
CA ALA A 44 18.47 2.60 11.04
C ALA A 44 17.09 2.60 10.35
N PHE A 45 16.88 1.75 9.34
CA PHE A 45 15.57 1.58 8.70
C PHE A 45 14.54 1.03 9.68
N GLU A 46 14.86 -0.04 10.41
CA GLU A 46 13.98 -0.65 11.42
C GLU A 46 13.56 0.34 12.51
N ASN A 47 14.45 1.23 12.92
CA ASN A 47 14.17 2.24 13.93
C ASN A 47 13.38 3.45 13.40
N SER A 48 13.55 3.77 12.11
CA SER A 48 13.02 5.00 11.52
C SER A 48 11.71 4.79 10.78
N ILE A 49 11.47 3.58 10.27
CA ILE A 49 10.35 3.27 9.38
C ILE A 49 9.49 2.19 10.02
N PRO A 50 8.31 2.56 10.54
CA PRO A 50 7.41 1.61 11.18
C PRO A 50 6.77 0.69 10.14
N VAL A 51 6.56 -0.56 10.52
CA VAL A 51 5.92 -1.54 9.62
C VAL A 51 4.41 -1.34 9.53
N GLY A 52 3.77 -0.87 10.60
CA GLY A 52 2.33 -0.62 10.60
C GLY A 52 1.48 -1.89 10.70
N ASN A 53 2.06 -3.03 11.06
CA ASN A 53 1.36 -4.29 11.29
C ASN A 53 1.10 -4.49 12.78
N GLY A 54 -0.12 -4.27 13.23
CA GLY A 54 -0.51 -4.51 14.61
C GLY A 54 -1.95 -4.12 14.86
N PRO A 55 -2.53 -4.47 16.01
CA PRO A 55 -3.84 -3.98 16.42
C PRO A 55 -3.82 -2.45 16.43
N GLY A 56 -4.42 -1.84 15.39
CA GLY A 56 -4.40 -0.40 15.19
C GLY A 56 -3.43 0.10 14.11
N GLY A 57 -2.57 -0.75 13.54
CA GLY A 57 -1.73 -0.41 12.36
C GLY A 57 -0.66 0.64 12.60
N ALA A 58 -0.61 1.21 13.79
CA ALA A 58 0.27 2.31 14.16
C ALA A 58 1.57 1.81 14.80
N HIS A 59 2.49 2.71 14.97
CA HIS A 59 3.59 2.57 15.91
C HIS A 59 3.10 2.08 17.27
N LYS A 60 3.97 1.36 18.01
CA LYS A 60 3.67 0.94 19.39
C LYS A 60 3.31 2.10 20.32
N ASP A 61 3.74 3.31 19.98
CA ASP A 61 3.48 4.54 20.74
C ASP A 61 2.22 5.29 20.30
N GLY A 62 1.47 4.75 19.32
CA GLY A 62 0.24 5.38 18.83
C GLY A 62 0.48 6.72 18.11
N SER A 63 1.73 7.05 17.81
CA SER A 63 2.05 8.37 17.28
C SER A 63 1.59 8.54 15.84
N VAL A 64 0.46 9.18 15.69
CA VAL A 64 0.03 9.91 14.50
C VAL A 64 0.95 11.12 14.23
N THR A 65 1.86 11.38 15.16
CA THR A 65 2.72 12.56 15.22
C THR A 65 3.64 12.76 14.01
N ARG A 66 3.89 11.72 13.21
CA ARG A 66 4.62 11.91 11.95
C ARG A 66 3.74 12.50 10.84
N PHE A 67 2.43 12.33 10.91
CA PHE A 67 1.54 12.92 9.92
C PHE A 67 1.42 14.44 10.09
N ASP A 68 1.51 14.94 11.32
CA ASP A 68 1.52 16.38 11.58
C ASP A 68 2.75 17.06 10.96
N ASN A 69 3.87 16.32 10.83
CA ASN A 69 5.07 16.78 10.14
C ASN A 69 4.93 16.77 8.59
N PHE A 70 3.94 16.04 8.07
CA PHE A 70 3.59 16.01 6.65
C PHE A 70 2.37 16.87 6.32
N ASN A 71 2.05 17.87 7.14
CA ASN A 71 0.94 18.81 6.90
C ASN A 71 1.23 19.72 5.69
N THR A 72 1.38 19.07 4.54
CA THR A 72 1.54 19.72 3.25
C THR A 72 0.21 19.72 2.51
N ASP A 73 0.04 20.62 1.56
CA ASP A 73 -1.13 20.63 0.67
C ASP A 73 -1.26 19.29 -0.08
N SER A 74 -0.15 18.64 -0.40
CA SER A 74 -0.14 17.31 -1.03
C SER A 74 -0.81 16.25 -0.13
N THR A 75 -0.53 16.26 1.17
CA THR A 75 -1.14 15.34 2.12
C THR A 75 -2.64 15.59 2.28
N ARG A 76 -3.03 16.87 2.33
CA ARG A 76 -4.43 17.27 2.38
C ARG A 76 -5.18 16.87 1.12
N ASN A 77 -4.59 17.08 -0.04
CA ASN A 77 -5.15 16.67 -1.33
C ASN A 77 -5.25 15.15 -1.44
N PHE A 78 -4.26 14.40 -0.96
CA PHE A 78 -4.30 12.94 -0.87
C PHE A 78 -5.48 12.45 0.00
N LEU A 79 -5.67 13.01 1.19
CA LEU A 79 -6.79 12.65 2.07
C LEU A 79 -8.15 12.99 1.44
N ASN A 80 -8.24 14.11 0.75
CA ASN A 80 -9.45 14.49 0.03
C ASN A 80 -9.73 13.55 -1.15
N SER A 81 -8.70 13.09 -1.86
CA SER A 81 -8.83 12.10 -2.92
C SER A 81 -9.33 10.75 -2.40
N ILE A 82 -8.85 10.31 -1.25
CA ILE A 82 -9.35 9.09 -0.59
C ILE A 82 -10.85 9.21 -0.29
N VAL A 83 -11.31 10.35 0.19
CA VAL A 83 -12.73 10.59 0.47
C VAL A 83 -13.59 10.52 -0.80
N ASN A 84 -13.08 11.02 -1.92
CA ASN A 84 -13.81 10.95 -3.19
C ASN A 84 -13.93 9.51 -3.73
N ILE A 85 -12.91 8.67 -3.55
CA ILE A 85 -12.96 7.23 -3.86
C ILE A 85 -14.01 6.51 -3.00
N GLN A 86 -14.29 7.04 -1.84
CA GLN A 86 -15.16 6.48 -0.83
C GLN A 86 -16.64 6.42 -1.23
N THR A 87 -17.12 7.38 -2.03
CA THR A 87 -18.53 7.40 -2.47
C THR A 87 -18.92 6.07 -3.10
N ASP A 88 -17.97 5.41 -3.79
CA ASP A 88 -18.15 4.08 -4.35
C ASP A 88 -18.05 2.95 -3.30
N LEU A 89 -17.31 3.16 -2.21
CA LEU A 89 -17.11 2.16 -1.15
C LEU A 89 -18.27 2.12 -0.16
N THR A 90 -18.90 3.24 0.14
CA THR A 90 -19.96 3.34 1.16
C THR A 90 -21.34 2.86 0.68
N GLN A 91 -21.57 2.78 -0.62
CA GLN A 91 -22.86 2.34 -1.18
C GLN A 91 -23.16 0.85 -1.03
N THR A 92 -22.24 0.04 -0.53
CA THR A 92 -22.44 -1.40 -0.34
C THR A 92 -22.17 -1.82 1.09
N LYS A 93 -23.02 -1.41 2.00
CA LYS A 93 -23.06 -1.99 3.35
C LYS A 93 -23.54 -3.44 3.30
N LYS A 94 -22.63 -4.40 3.50
CA LYS A 94 -22.95 -5.71 4.06
C LYS A 94 -22.09 -5.94 5.29
N ASN A 95 -22.68 -6.55 6.30
CA ASN A 95 -22.11 -6.85 7.62
C ASN A 95 -20.64 -7.26 7.55
N GLY A 96 -19.74 -6.44 8.07
CA GLY A 96 -18.32 -6.74 8.17
C GLY A 96 -17.36 -5.79 7.43
N ASP A 97 -17.86 -4.82 6.68
CA ASP A 97 -17.02 -3.87 5.96
C ASP A 97 -16.26 -2.97 6.93
N VAL A 98 -14.94 -2.98 6.82
CA VAL A 98 -14.00 -2.17 7.62
C VAL A 98 -14.24 -0.67 7.44
N PHE A 99 -14.92 -0.28 6.36
CA PHE A 99 -15.19 1.12 6.00
C PHE A 99 -16.69 1.42 6.11
N ALA A 100 -17.16 1.66 7.34
CA ALA A 100 -18.56 2.01 7.59
C ALA A 100 -18.86 3.51 7.36
N SER A 101 -17.86 4.38 7.40
CA SER A 101 -18.01 5.83 7.27
C SER A 101 -16.77 6.52 6.72
N ASP A 102 -16.92 7.79 6.31
CA ASP A 102 -15.82 8.68 5.90
C ASP A 102 -14.75 8.83 6.97
N SER A 103 -15.17 8.89 8.22
CA SER A 103 -14.28 8.99 9.36
C SER A 103 -13.43 7.73 9.53
N ASP A 104 -13.98 6.55 9.24
CA ASP A 104 -13.24 5.29 9.39
C ASP A 104 -12.11 5.16 8.36
N ILE A 105 -12.37 5.55 7.10
CA ILE A 105 -11.33 5.56 6.05
C ILE A 105 -10.24 6.58 6.37
N ARG A 106 -10.63 7.79 6.77
CA ARG A 106 -9.65 8.82 7.18
C ARG A 106 -8.81 8.34 8.35
N ASN A 107 -9.44 7.77 9.37
CA ASN A 107 -8.75 7.23 10.54
C ASN A 107 -7.80 6.09 10.17
N LEU A 108 -8.21 5.19 9.26
CA LEU A 108 -7.35 4.12 8.78
C LEU A 108 -6.16 4.69 7.99
N ALA A 109 -6.40 5.61 7.06
CA ALA A 109 -5.37 6.26 6.28
C ALA A 109 -4.36 6.97 7.20
N MET A 110 -4.86 7.72 8.18
CA MET A 110 -4.03 8.44 9.15
C MET A 110 -3.14 7.51 9.97
N LYS A 111 -3.67 6.36 10.40
CA LYS A 111 -2.90 5.36 11.16
C LYS A 111 -1.85 4.65 10.33
N GLN A 112 -2.02 4.59 9.02
CA GLN A 112 -1.20 3.78 8.13
C GLN A 112 -0.20 4.62 7.32
N VAL A 113 -0.47 5.90 7.11
CA VAL A 113 0.44 6.80 6.38
C VAL A 113 1.80 6.86 7.06
N GLY A 114 2.86 6.83 6.26
CA GLY A 114 4.24 6.81 6.74
C GLY A 114 4.71 5.46 7.29
N THR A 115 3.90 4.41 7.19
CA THR A 115 4.31 3.04 7.52
C THR A 115 4.64 2.25 6.26
N LEU A 116 5.57 1.32 6.36
CA LEU A 116 5.98 0.44 5.25
C LEU A 116 4.83 -0.46 4.80
N GLY A 117 4.15 -1.06 5.74
CA GLY A 117 3.19 -2.12 5.50
C GLY A 117 3.73 -3.51 5.81
N GLY A 118 2.92 -4.50 5.48
CA GLY A 118 3.27 -5.91 5.65
C GLY A 118 3.00 -6.72 4.38
N GLY A 119 3.15 -8.02 4.48
CA GLY A 119 3.02 -8.89 3.33
C GLY A 119 4.24 -8.80 2.42
N ASN A 120 4.02 -8.37 1.18
CA ASN A 120 5.06 -8.23 0.16
C ASN A 120 5.72 -6.84 0.13
N HIS A 121 5.45 -5.97 1.11
CA HIS A 121 6.09 -4.66 1.19
C HIS A 121 7.49 -4.76 1.76
N PHE A 122 8.43 -4.02 1.18
CA PHE A 122 9.83 -4.05 1.58
C PHE A 122 10.56 -2.74 1.29
N ILE A 123 11.68 -2.57 1.97
CA ILE A 123 12.74 -1.63 1.62
C ILE A 123 14.01 -2.46 1.52
N GLU A 124 14.74 -2.30 0.43
CA GLU A 124 16.00 -3.03 0.21
C GLU A 124 17.07 -2.14 -0.41
N LEU A 125 18.30 -2.54 -0.20
CA LEU A 125 19.45 -2.02 -0.93
C LEU A 125 19.74 -2.93 -2.11
N CYS A 126 19.77 -2.36 -3.29
CA CYS A 126 20.11 -3.05 -4.52
C CYS A 126 21.39 -2.45 -5.12
N THR A 127 22.07 -3.21 -5.95
CA THR A 127 23.16 -2.70 -6.77
C THR A 127 22.80 -2.80 -8.25
N ASP A 128 23.20 -1.82 -9.04
CA ASP A 128 23.18 -1.93 -10.49
C ASP A 128 24.47 -2.59 -11.01
N GLU A 129 24.55 -2.74 -12.31
CA GLU A 129 25.70 -3.37 -13.01
C GLU A 129 27.02 -2.59 -12.86
N THR A 130 26.97 -1.35 -12.39
CA THR A 130 28.16 -0.55 -12.08
C THR A 130 28.57 -0.65 -10.62
N GLY A 131 27.81 -1.41 -9.79
CA GLY A 131 28.02 -1.51 -8.36
C GLY A 131 27.47 -0.35 -7.56
N ARG A 132 26.70 0.56 -8.17
CA ARG A 132 26.09 1.68 -7.49
C ARG A 132 24.92 1.22 -6.63
N ILE A 133 24.78 1.77 -5.43
CA ILE A 133 23.72 1.45 -4.49
C ILE A 133 22.43 2.22 -4.82
N TRP A 134 21.35 1.49 -4.83
CA TRP A 134 20.00 1.99 -4.92
C TRP A 134 19.20 1.60 -3.68
N ILE A 135 18.30 2.46 -3.24
CA ILE A 135 17.29 2.14 -2.21
C ILE A 135 15.99 1.91 -2.94
N THR A 136 15.45 0.70 -2.86
CA THR A 136 14.19 0.33 -3.48
C THR A 136 13.12 0.16 -2.41
N LEU A 137 11.98 0.78 -2.62
CA LEU A 137 10.80 0.71 -1.76
C LEU A 137 9.65 0.09 -2.53
N HIS A 138 9.06 -0.96 -2.01
CA HIS A 138 7.75 -1.43 -2.40
C HIS A 138 6.77 -1.25 -1.24
N SER A 139 5.78 -0.41 -1.42
CA SER A 139 4.72 -0.16 -0.44
C SER A 139 3.39 0.03 -1.17
N GLY A 140 2.29 0.03 -0.43
CA GLY A 140 0.96 -0.01 -1.02
C GLY A 140 -0.03 0.97 -0.40
N SER A 141 -1.28 0.81 -0.80
CA SER A 141 -2.42 1.65 -0.43
C SER A 141 -2.82 1.56 1.04
N ARG A 142 -2.13 0.79 1.84
CA ARG A 142 -2.42 0.58 3.27
C ARG A 142 -3.85 0.08 3.51
N ASN A 143 -4.21 -0.98 2.80
CA ASN A 143 -5.49 -1.67 2.84
C ASN A 143 -6.66 -0.95 2.12
N ILE A 144 -6.49 0.27 1.69
CA ILE A 144 -7.52 0.99 0.92
C ILE A 144 -7.69 0.37 -0.45
N GLY A 145 -6.61 0.21 -1.21
CA GLY A 145 -6.64 -0.40 -2.54
C GLY A 145 -7.08 -1.85 -2.51
N LYS A 146 -6.66 -2.62 -1.49
CA LYS A 146 -7.12 -3.99 -1.30
C LYS A 146 -8.64 -4.05 -1.13
N THR A 147 -9.20 -3.26 -0.24
CA THR A 147 -10.66 -3.23 0.02
C THR A 147 -11.44 -2.81 -1.22
N LEU A 148 -10.92 -1.83 -1.96
CA LEU A 148 -11.51 -1.39 -3.23
C LEU A 148 -11.50 -2.52 -4.27
N ALA A 149 -10.37 -3.19 -4.43
CA ALA A 149 -10.22 -4.32 -5.36
C ALA A 149 -11.17 -5.47 -5.00
N GLU A 150 -11.20 -5.90 -3.75
CA GLU A 150 -12.08 -6.97 -3.25
C GLU A 150 -13.56 -6.66 -3.54
N LYS A 151 -13.97 -5.41 -3.33
CA LYS A 151 -15.34 -4.97 -3.64
C LYS A 151 -15.68 -5.12 -5.13
N HIS A 152 -14.80 -4.63 -6.01
CA HIS A 152 -15.02 -4.72 -7.45
C HIS A 152 -14.92 -6.16 -7.97
N ILE A 153 -14.09 -7.00 -7.37
CA ILE A 153 -14.04 -8.44 -7.62
C ILE A 153 -15.40 -9.08 -7.28
N ASP A 154 -15.96 -8.74 -6.13
CA ASP A 154 -17.28 -9.28 -5.71
C ASP A 154 -18.43 -8.81 -6.62
N ILE A 155 -18.36 -7.57 -7.10
CA ILE A 155 -19.32 -7.07 -8.09
C ILE A 155 -19.20 -7.86 -9.40
N ALA A 156 -17.98 -8.01 -9.89
CA ALA A 156 -17.71 -8.72 -11.14
C ALA A 156 -18.14 -10.19 -11.10
N ARG A 157 -17.91 -10.87 -9.97
CA ARG A 157 -18.35 -12.27 -9.77
C ARG A 157 -19.87 -12.44 -9.86
N LYS A 158 -20.62 -11.41 -9.56
CA LYS A 158 -22.10 -11.43 -9.61
C LYS A 158 -22.65 -11.00 -10.98
N ASP A 159 -21.80 -10.53 -11.86
CA ASP A 159 -22.20 -10.12 -13.21
C ASP A 159 -22.52 -11.36 -14.05
N PRO A 160 -23.70 -11.46 -14.66
CA PRO A 160 -24.08 -12.63 -15.50
C PRO A 160 -23.11 -12.92 -16.65
N ARG A 161 -22.40 -11.90 -17.13
CA ARG A 161 -21.37 -12.07 -18.19
C ARG A 161 -20.15 -12.85 -17.72
N ASN A 162 -19.95 -12.96 -16.41
CA ASN A 162 -18.84 -13.68 -15.80
C ASN A 162 -19.25 -15.05 -15.23
N ALA A 163 -20.47 -15.50 -15.49
CA ALA A 163 -21.02 -16.74 -14.90
C ALA A 163 -20.17 -17.99 -15.20
N ASP A 164 -19.51 -18.02 -16.34
CA ASP A 164 -18.68 -19.14 -16.79
C ASP A 164 -17.20 -19.01 -16.39
N LEU A 165 -16.83 -17.93 -15.72
CA LEU A 165 -15.46 -17.74 -15.25
C LEU A 165 -15.19 -18.56 -13.98
N PRO A 166 -13.96 -19.10 -13.82
CA PRO A 166 -13.56 -19.77 -12.58
C PRO A 166 -13.75 -18.87 -11.36
N ALA A 167 -14.25 -19.42 -10.26
CA ALA A 167 -14.58 -18.68 -9.06
C ALA A 167 -13.40 -17.93 -8.38
N HIS A 168 -12.17 -18.24 -8.79
CA HIS A 168 -10.95 -17.58 -8.29
C HIS A 168 -10.48 -16.40 -9.17
N LEU A 169 -11.14 -16.16 -10.27
CA LEU A 169 -10.96 -14.97 -11.12
C LEU A 169 -12.05 -13.95 -10.82
#